data_7cc41ba64f4edf8e39903eb80f16f716
#
_entry.id   7cc41ba64f4edf8e39903eb80f16f716
#
_cell.length_a   1.000
_cell.length_b   1.000
_cell.length_c   1.000
_cell.angle_alpha   90.00
_cell.angle_beta   90.00
_cell.angle_gamma   90.00
#
_symmetry.space_group_name_H-M   'P 1'
#
loop_
_entity.id
_entity.type
_entity.pdbx_description
1 polymer ?
#
loop_
_entity_poly.entity_id
_entity_poly.type
_entity_poly.pdbx_seq_one_letter_code
_entity_poly.pdbx_strand_id
1 'polypeptide(L)'
;RNECQSQMIQNPIPNQVSGIRQKELFLQKDRSYPFAVVVKVQQPLDVRVALTNADGTQIYAETVFPVQPVLAKEDAQEEVDEWQRFETILTPGVDDAHAMISITYTEQAQLLIGAVSMMPDNHFHTMRRDTVEKLKEIGVRLLRWPGGNFAGEYRWQDMFLHPDRRAPMEGHME
;
A
#
# COMPACT_ATOMS: atom_id res chain seq x y z
N ARG A 1 17.28 -11.83 4.66
CA ARG A 1 16.67 -10.81 3.79
C ARG A 1 15.41 -11.40 3.18
N ASN A 2 14.26 -10.82 3.49
CA ASN A 2 13.01 -11.28 2.89
C ASN A 2 12.93 -10.70 1.48
N GLU A 3 12.90 -11.52 0.47
CA GLU A 3 12.66 -11.11 -0.90
C GLU A 3 11.18 -10.74 -1.05
N CYS A 4 10.86 -9.47 -0.78
CA CYS A 4 9.52 -8.96 -1.07
C CYS A 4 9.36 -8.82 -2.57
N GLN A 5 8.24 -9.30 -3.10
CA GLN A 5 7.87 -9.03 -4.49
C GLN A 5 7.54 -7.54 -4.63
N SER A 6 7.96 -6.94 -5.72
CA SER A 6 7.64 -5.55 -6.08
C SER A 6 6.99 -5.48 -7.45
N GLN A 7 6.10 -4.51 -7.63
CA GLN A 7 5.54 -4.19 -8.93
C GLN A 7 6.43 -3.17 -9.65
N MET A 8 6.99 -3.57 -10.78
CA MET A 8 7.71 -2.66 -11.66
C MET A 8 6.75 -2.03 -12.67
N ILE A 9 6.83 -0.72 -12.81
CA ILE A 9 6.11 0.07 -13.80
C ILE A 9 7.14 0.82 -14.62
N GLN A 10 7.07 0.68 -15.94
CA GLN A 10 7.96 1.38 -16.86
C GLN A 10 7.15 2.31 -17.75
N ASN A 11 7.51 3.58 -17.77
CA ASN A 11 6.96 4.58 -18.68
C ASN A 11 7.99 4.90 -19.77
N PRO A 12 7.83 4.38 -20.99
CA PRO A 12 8.78 4.63 -22.08
C PRO A 12 8.57 5.99 -22.79
N ILE A 13 7.43 6.66 -22.53
CA ILE A 13 7.04 7.89 -23.24
C ILE A 13 6.91 9.04 -22.25
N PRO A 14 7.67 10.14 -22.37
CA PRO A 14 7.54 11.28 -21.49
C PRO A 14 6.15 11.93 -21.62
N ASN A 15 5.65 12.47 -20.49
CA ASN A 15 4.33 13.10 -20.37
C ASN A 15 3.12 12.17 -20.59
N GLN A 16 3.34 10.87 -20.71
CA GLN A 16 2.27 9.87 -20.65
C GLN A 16 2.05 9.45 -19.21
N VAL A 17 0.79 9.41 -18.77
CA VAL A 17 0.44 8.92 -17.44
C VAL A 17 0.61 7.40 -17.39
N SER A 18 1.48 6.93 -16.51
CA SER A 18 1.69 5.50 -16.23
C SER A 18 1.56 5.23 -14.74
N GLY A 19 1.14 4.01 -14.36
CA GLY A 19 0.96 3.69 -12.95
C GLY A 19 0.05 2.49 -12.72
N ILE A 20 -0.42 2.37 -11.49
CA ILE A 20 -1.37 1.34 -11.06
C ILE A 20 -2.63 1.99 -10.49
N ARG A 21 -3.72 1.24 -10.50
CA ARG A 21 -5.00 1.66 -9.90
C ARG A 21 -5.74 0.47 -9.31
N GLN A 22 -6.49 0.75 -8.25
CA GLN A 22 -7.43 -0.19 -7.66
C GLN A 22 -8.80 0.47 -7.57
N LYS A 23 -9.81 -0.22 -8.06
CA LYS A 23 -11.23 0.18 -8.02
C LYS A 23 -11.95 -0.48 -6.85
N GLU A 24 -13.25 -0.16 -6.72
CA GLU A 24 -14.17 -0.73 -5.73
C GLU A 24 -13.74 -0.43 -4.28
N LEU A 25 -13.29 0.80 -4.05
CA LEU A 25 -13.01 1.29 -2.70
C LEU A 25 -14.25 1.97 -2.13
N PHE A 26 -14.60 1.61 -0.90
CA PHE A 26 -15.62 2.31 -0.16
C PHE A 26 -15.00 3.49 0.61
N LEU A 27 -15.39 4.71 0.24
CA LEU A 27 -14.96 5.94 0.90
C LEU A 27 -16.12 6.58 1.64
N GLN A 28 -15.83 7.15 2.80
CA GLN A 28 -16.76 7.94 3.61
C GLN A 28 -16.32 9.40 3.60
N LYS A 29 -17.28 10.29 3.42
CA LYS A 29 -17.07 11.73 3.45
C LYS A 29 -16.40 12.16 4.76
N ASP A 30 -15.43 13.06 4.64
CA ASP A 30 -14.69 13.65 5.76
C ASP A 30 -13.96 12.63 6.66
N ARG A 31 -13.85 11.37 6.23
CA ARG A 31 -13.07 10.31 6.89
C ARG A 31 -11.61 10.42 6.51
N SER A 32 -10.72 10.36 7.49
CA SER A 32 -9.29 10.30 7.26
C SER A 32 -8.83 8.89 6.89
N TYR A 33 -8.06 8.79 5.82
CA TYR A 33 -7.44 7.57 5.34
C TYR A 33 -5.92 7.73 5.37
N PRO A 34 -5.23 7.33 6.46
CA PRO A 34 -3.79 7.18 6.44
C PRO A 34 -3.34 6.32 5.27
N PHE A 35 -2.49 6.87 4.43
CA PHE A 35 -1.93 6.24 3.26
C PHE A 35 -0.42 6.14 3.41
N ALA A 36 0.16 5.02 3.00
CA ALA A 36 1.59 4.82 2.91
C ALA A 36 1.94 4.06 1.63
N VAL A 37 3.06 4.42 1.02
CA VAL A 37 3.63 3.72 -0.12
C VAL A 37 5.14 3.57 0.06
N VAL A 38 5.66 2.41 -0.30
CA VAL A 38 7.10 2.13 -0.33
C VAL A 38 7.52 2.00 -1.79
N VAL A 39 8.42 2.85 -2.22
CA VAL A 39 8.86 2.95 -3.61
C VAL A 39 10.37 2.99 -3.74
N LYS A 40 10.86 2.61 -4.92
CA LYS A 40 12.26 2.74 -5.33
C LYS A 40 12.30 3.29 -6.75
N VAL A 41 13.20 4.24 -7.01
CA VAL A 41 13.40 4.87 -8.31
C VAL A 41 14.87 4.93 -8.66
N GLN A 42 15.19 4.97 -9.95
CA GLN A 42 16.56 5.16 -10.45
C GLN A 42 16.85 6.59 -10.90
N GLN A 43 15.80 7.40 -11.11
CA GLN A 43 15.88 8.81 -11.46
C GLN A 43 14.76 9.58 -10.78
N PRO A 44 14.89 10.91 -10.61
CA PRO A 44 13.84 11.73 -10.00
C PRO A 44 12.51 11.61 -10.74
N LEU A 45 11.42 11.48 -9.98
CA LEU A 45 10.07 11.54 -10.53
C LEU A 45 9.05 11.94 -9.44
N ASP A 46 7.89 12.42 -9.89
CA ASP A 46 6.79 12.83 -9.02
C ASP A 46 5.70 11.76 -8.99
N VAL A 47 5.60 11.04 -7.86
CA VAL A 47 4.55 10.04 -7.65
C VAL A 47 3.28 10.72 -7.19
N ARG A 48 2.27 10.75 -8.05
CA ARG A 48 0.94 11.26 -7.74
C ARG A 48 0.04 10.14 -7.22
N VAL A 49 -0.58 10.36 -6.07
CA VAL A 49 -1.60 9.50 -5.48
C VAL A 49 -2.92 10.22 -5.45
N ALA A 50 -3.97 9.64 -6.02
CA ALA A 50 -5.29 10.26 -6.09
C ALA A 50 -6.41 9.28 -5.75
N LEU A 51 -7.38 9.74 -4.95
CA LEU A 51 -8.70 9.13 -4.78
C LEU A 51 -9.66 9.80 -5.73
N THR A 52 -10.39 9.01 -6.52
CA THR A 52 -11.32 9.50 -7.54
C THR A 52 -12.59 8.66 -7.57
N ASN A 53 -13.59 9.12 -8.33
CA ASN A 53 -14.70 8.26 -8.73
C ASN A 53 -14.23 7.09 -9.63
N ALA A 54 -15.11 6.16 -9.92
CA ALA A 54 -14.79 4.89 -10.60
C ALA A 54 -14.18 5.06 -12.01
N ASP A 55 -14.47 6.17 -12.71
CA ASP A 55 -13.95 6.48 -14.05
C ASP A 55 -12.73 7.43 -14.04
N GLY A 56 -12.38 7.99 -12.87
CA GLY A 56 -11.21 8.87 -12.70
C GLY A 56 -11.45 10.33 -13.12
N THR A 57 -12.70 10.74 -13.38
CA THR A 57 -13.02 12.09 -13.85
C THR A 57 -13.15 13.11 -12.72
N GLN A 58 -13.50 12.66 -11.52
CA GLN A 58 -13.62 13.51 -10.33
C GLN A 58 -12.61 13.13 -9.27
N ILE A 59 -11.80 14.09 -8.84
CA ILE A 59 -10.80 13.90 -7.78
C ILE A 59 -11.44 14.23 -6.45
N TYR A 60 -11.31 13.34 -5.47
CA TYR A 60 -11.81 13.49 -4.10
C TYR A 60 -10.72 13.93 -3.12
N ALA A 61 -9.51 13.42 -3.30
CA ALA A 61 -8.31 13.82 -2.59
C ALA A 61 -7.08 13.40 -3.40
N GLU A 62 -6.00 14.18 -3.31
CA GLU A 62 -4.75 13.84 -3.97
C GLU A 62 -3.53 14.37 -3.24
N THR A 63 -2.39 13.78 -3.52
CA THR A 63 -1.08 14.23 -3.10
C THR A 63 -0.01 13.86 -4.13
N VAL A 64 1.11 14.55 -4.10
CA VAL A 64 2.28 14.26 -4.93
C VAL A 64 3.51 14.13 -4.03
N PHE A 65 4.26 13.06 -4.23
CA PHE A 65 5.53 12.83 -3.55
C PHE A 65 6.68 13.00 -4.55
N PRO A 66 7.56 13.99 -4.36
CA PRO A 66 8.80 14.08 -5.12
C PRO A 66 9.76 12.99 -4.64
N VAL A 67 10.02 12.00 -5.49
CA VAL A 67 10.88 10.86 -5.17
C VAL A 67 12.22 11.06 -5.86
N GLN A 68 13.31 10.97 -5.08
CA GLN A 68 14.68 11.05 -5.57
C GLN A 68 15.35 9.69 -5.44
N PRO A 69 16.25 9.29 -6.36
CA PRO A 69 17.02 8.07 -6.18
C PRO A 69 17.91 8.18 -4.93
N VAL A 70 17.96 7.11 -4.16
CA VAL A 70 18.93 6.99 -3.07
C VAL A 70 20.27 6.59 -3.67
N LEU A 71 21.25 7.47 -3.58
CA LEU A 71 22.60 7.21 -4.07
C LEU A 71 23.38 6.46 -2.99
N ALA A 72 23.91 5.28 -3.30
CA ALA A 72 24.88 4.63 -2.46
C ALA A 72 26.14 5.49 -2.37
N LYS A 73 26.67 5.73 -1.17
CA LYS A 73 27.99 6.34 -1.02
C LYS A 73 29.04 5.32 -1.41
N GLU A 74 30.02 5.71 -2.21
CA GLU A 74 31.08 4.84 -2.74
C GLU A 74 31.85 4.09 -1.63
N ASP A 75 31.90 4.63 -0.41
CA ASP A 75 32.58 4.06 0.74
C ASP A 75 31.65 3.35 1.75
N ALA A 76 30.37 3.14 1.45
CA ALA A 76 29.45 2.50 2.37
C ALA A 76 29.73 0.98 2.45
N GLN A 77 30.24 0.52 3.60
CA GLN A 77 30.41 -0.91 3.90
C GLN A 77 29.08 -1.65 4.12
N GLU A 78 27.96 -0.91 4.24
CA GLU A 78 26.63 -1.45 4.41
C GLU A 78 25.79 -1.24 3.14
N GLU A 79 24.98 -2.22 2.80
CA GLU A 79 24.04 -2.16 1.70
C GLU A 79 22.97 -1.09 1.99
N VAL A 80 22.95 -0.04 1.17
CA VAL A 80 21.97 1.05 1.33
C VAL A 80 20.59 0.55 0.93
N ASP A 81 19.62 0.72 1.82
CA ASP A 81 18.23 0.46 1.49
C ASP A 81 17.69 1.57 0.58
N GLU A 82 17.58 1.27 -0.72
CA GLU A 82 17.11 2.21 -1.74
C GLU A 82 15.58 2.39 -1.73
N TRP A 83 14.87 1.65 -0.87
CA TRP A 83 13.43 1.78 -0.71
C TRP A 83 13.09 2.97 0.19
N GLN A 84 12.17 3.80 -0.27
CA GLN A 84 11.71 4.99 0.43
C GLN A 84 10.23 4.84 0.78
N ARG A 85 9.87 5.20 2.00
CA ARG A 85 8.49 5.19 2.49
C ARG A 85 7.95 6.62 2.54
N PHE A 86 6.83 6.85 1.88
CA PHE A 86 6.09 8.10 1.91
C PHE A 86 4.73 7.88 2.56
N GLU A 87 4.30 8.84 3.36
CA GLU A 87 3.06 8.78 4.11
C GLU A 87 2.26 10.09 3.95
N THR A 88 0.95 9.97 3.93
CA THR A 88 0.01 11.10 3.93
C THR A 88 -1.33 10.68 4.51
N ILE A 89 -2.23 11.65 4.69
CA ILE A 89 -3.63 11.41 5.03
C ILE A 89 -4.47 11.91 3.88
N LEU A 90 -5.28 11.04 3.30
CA LEU A 90 -6.26 11.38 2.26
C LEU A 90 -7.64 11.52 2.91
N THR A 91 -8.31 12.65 2.67
CA THR A 91 -9.64 12.92 3.24
C THR A 91 -10.61 13.27 2.10
N PRO A 92 -11.43 12.32 1.63
CA PRO A 92 -12.40 12.58 0.56
C PRO A 92 -13.55 13.47 1.07
N GLY A 93 -13.99 14.40 0.23
CA GLY A 93 -15.15 15.28 0.53
C GLY A 93 -16.51 14.67 0.20
N VAL A 94 -16.58 13.37 -0.13
CA VAL A 94 -17.80 12.68 -0.58
C VAL A 94 -17.84 11.24 -0.08
N ASP A 95 -19.07 10.69 0.00
CA ASP A 95 -19.26 9.24 0.14
C ASP A 95 -19.26 8.60 -1.27
N ASP A 96 -18.49 7.54 -1.45
CA ASP A 96 -18.49 6.77 -2.70
C ASP A 96 -18.21 5.29 -2.39
N ALA A 97 -19.12 4.42 -2.85
CA ALA A 97 -18.99 2.96 -2.66
C ALA A 97 -18.13 2.27 -3.73
N HIS A 98 -17.78 2.99 -4.81
CA HIS A 98 -17.07 2.45 -5.98
C HIS A 98 -15.87 3.31 -6.38
N ALA A 99 -15.30 4.03 -5.42
CA ALA A 99 -14.15 4.90 -5.66
C ALA A 99 -12.92 4.13 -6.16
N MET A 100 -11.96 4.87 -6.67
CA MET A 100 -10.71 4.35 -7.18
C MET A 100 -9.53 5.08 -6.52
N ILE A 101 -8.48 4.34 -6.18
CA ILE A 101 -7.16 4.91 -5.91
C ILE A 101 -6.25 4.67 -7.11
N SER A 102 -5.44 5.67 -7.45
CA SER A 102 -4.39 5.57 -8.45
C SER A 102 -3.06 6.06 -7.92
N ILE A 103 -1.97 5.39 -8.32
CA ILE A 103 -0.58 5.78 -8.06
C ILE A 103 0.06 5.90 -9.43
N THR A 104 0.40 7.12 -9.83
CA THR A 104 0.79 7.45 -11.21
C THR A 104 1.96 8.41 -11.25
N TYR A 105 2.64 8.47 -12.40
CA TYR A 105 3.70 9.43 -12.71
C TYR A 105 3.73 9.68 -14.23
N THR A 106 4.45 10.70 -14.69
CA THR A 106 4.46 11.13 -16.09
C THR A 106 5.85 11.14 -16.73
N GLU A 107 6.89 11.02 -15.93
CA GLU A 107 8.28 11.04 -16.39
C GLU A 107 8.61 9.76 -17.18
N GLN A 108 9.52 9.87 -18.13
CA GLN A 108 10.10 8.71 -18.82
C GLN A 108 11.05 8.00 -17.85
N ALA A 109 10.51 7.09 -17.03
CA ALA A 109 11.20 6.51 -15.91
C ALA A 109 10.69 5.11 -15.57
N GLN A 110 11.38 4.47 -14.61
CA GLN A 110 10.96 3.23 -13.96
C GLN A 110 10.62 3.52 -12.50
N LEU A 111 9.45 3.07 -12.08
CA LEU A 111 8.98 3.09 -10.70
C LEU A 111 8.80 1.65 -10.19
N LEU A 112 9.43 1.32 -9.07
CA LEU A 112 9.16 0.08 -8.36
C LEU A 112 8.29 0.41 -7.13
N ILE A 113 7.20 -0.33 -6.96
CA ILE A 113 6.30 -0.25 -5.80
C ILE A 113 6.46 -1.53 -5.00
N GLY A 114 6.95 -1.43 -3.76
CA GLY A 114 7.15 -2.55 -2.86
C GLY A 114 5.92 -2.84 -2.00
N ALA A 115 5.29 -1.80 -1.47
CA ALA A 115 4.11 -1.93 -0.62
C ALA A 115 3.22 -0.70 -0.73
N VAL A 116 1.91 -0.92 -0.60
CA VAL A 116 0.90 0.15 -0.50
C VAL A 116 -0.06 -0.19 0.62
N SER A 117 -0.37 0.80 1.45
CA SER A 117 -1.34 0.65 2.53
C SER A 117 -2.25 1.88 2.60
N MET A 118 -3.54 1.64 2.70
CA MET A 118 -4.54 2.68 3.00
C MET A 118 -5.64 2.07 3.85
N MET A 119 -5.92 2.70 4.98
CA MET A 119 -6.97 2.24 5.90
C MET A 119 -7.73 3.43 6.48
N PRO A 120 -9.04 3.31 6.76
CA PRO A 120 -9.77 4.36 7.47
C PRO A 120 -9.24 4.52 8.90
N ASP A 121 -9.23 5.75 9.42
CA ASP A 121 -8.73 6.10 10.76
C ASP A 121 -9.48 5.41 11.92
N ASN A 122 -10.70 4.95 11.67
CA ASN A 122 -11.53 4.26 12.67
C ASN A 122 -11.26 2.74 12.79
N HIS A 123 -10.15 2.25 12.27
CA HIS A 123 -9.78 0.84 12.43
C HIS A 123 -9.46 0.48 13.90
N PHE A 124 -9.56 -0.79 14.25
CA PHE A 124 -9.14 -1.33 15.54
C PHE A 124 -7.88 -2.18 15.33
N HIS A 125 -6.70 -1.63 15.67
CA HIS A 125 -5.41 -2.29 15.48
C HIS A 125 -5.25 -2.93 14.09
N THR A 126 -5.50 -2.15 13.03
CA THR A 126 -5.49 -2.58 11.61
C THR A 126 -6.63 -3.51 11.18
N MET A 127 -7.55 -3.86 12.07
CA MET A 127 -8.77 -4.61 11.72
C MET A 127 -9.94 -3.65 11.48
N ARG A 128 -10.86 -4.02 10.63
CA ARG A 128 -12.11 -3.28 10.43
C ARG A 128 -12.89 -3.23 11.74
N ARG A 129 -13.22 -2.04 12.20
CA ARG A 129 -13.94 -1.83 13.47
C ARG A 129 -15.31 -2.50 13.46
N ASP A 130 -16.08 -2.35 12.39
CA ASP A 130 -17.40 -2.97 12.24
C ASP A 130 -17.36 -4.50 12.39
N THR A 131 -16.34 -5.14 11.81
CA THR A 131 -16.13 -6.59 11.95
C THR A 131 -15.83 -6.97 13.40
N VAL A 132 -14.95 -6.21 14.08
CA VAL A 132 -14.62 -6.47 15.49
C VAL A 132 -15.85 -6.28 16.39
N GLU A 133 -16.66 -5.25 16.13
CA GLU A 133 -17.89 -4.99 16.87
C GLU A 133 -18.91 -6.11 16.68
N LYS A 134 -19.08 -6.63 15.45
CA LYS A 134 -19.95 -7.77 15.19
C LYS A 134 -19.46 -9.06 15.87
N LEU A 135 -18.16 -9.33 15.88
CA LEU A 135 -17.60 -10.47 16.63
C LEU A 135 -17.87 -10.37 18.13
N LYS A 136 -17.80 -9.16 18.70
CA LYS A 136 -18.16 -8.91 20.10
C LYS A 136 -19.66 -9.11 20.36
N GLU A 137 -20.51 -8.58 19.47
CA GLU A 137 -21.98 -8.70 19.58
C GLU A 137 -22.44 -10.16 19.59
N ILE A 138 -21.88 -11.00 18.74
CA ILE A 138 -22.19 -12.46 18.71
C ILE A 138 -21.46 -13.26 19.81
N GLY A 139 -20.69 -12.58 20.66
CA GLY A 139 -20.10 -13.19 21.85
C GLY A 139 -18.87 -14.06 21.59
N VAL A 140 -18.13 -13.85 20.49
CA VAL A 140 -16.88 -14.55 20.21
C VAL A 140 -15.85 -14.25 21.29
N ARG A 141 -15.40 -15.30 22.01
CA ARG A 141 -14.42 -15.17 23.10
C ARG A 141 -13.06 -15.78 22.76
N LEU A 142 -13.00 -16.58 21.70
CA LEU A 142 -11.78 -17.26 21.25
C LEU A 142 -11.71 -17.25 19.74
N LEU A 143 -10.56 -16.85 19.20
CA LEU A 143 -10.20 -16.99 17.80
C LEU A 143 -8.99 -17.90 17.70
N ARG A 144 -9.09 -18.91 16.82
CA ARG A 144 -7.95 -19.76 16.47
C ARG A 144 -7.24 -19.16 15.26
N TRP A 145 -5.95 -18.92 15.39
CA TRP A 145 -5.11 -18.41 14.34
C TRP A 145 -3.75 -19.11 14.30
N PRO A 146 -3.18 -19.36 13.12
CA PRO A 146 -3.84 -19.55 11.83
C PRO A 146 -4.67 -20.82 11.86
N GLY A 147 -5.23 -21.28 10.76
CA GLY A 147 -6.04 -22.50 10.72
C GLY A 147 -5.66 -23.45 9.60
N GLY A 148 -6.04 -24.73 9.70
CA GLY A 148 -5.87 -25.75 8.67
C GLY A 148 -4.41 -26.03 8.33
N ASN A 149 -4.15 -26.46 7.09
CA ASN A 149 -2.81 -26.78 6.58
C ASN A 149 -1.89 -25.57 6.55
N PHE A 150 -2.46 -24.38 6.45
CA PHE A 150 -1.75 -23.08 6.55
C PHE A 150 -0.89 -22.97 7.82
N ALA A 151 -1.32 -23.57 8.93
CA ALA A 151 -0.59 -23.49 10.19
C ALA A 151 0.78 -24.19 10.16
N GLY A 152 0.95 -25.21 9.29
CA GLY A 152 2.19 -25.98 9.18
C GLY A 152 3.33 -25.20 8.54
N GLU A 153 3.01 -24.24 7.67
CA GLU A 153 3.97 -23.45 6.91
C GLU A 153 4.06 -21.98 7.37
N TYR A 154 3.17 -21.60 8.29
CA TYR A 154 3.10 -20.24 8.80
C TYR A 154 4.21 -19.93 9.79
N ARG A 155 5.04 -18.95 9.46
CA ARG A 155 6.08 -18.42 10.35
C ARG A 155 5.46 -17.41 11.31
N TRP A 156 5.08 -17.85 12.50
CA TRP A 156 4.41 -17.01 13.50
C TRP A 156 5.20 -15.75 13.89
N GLN A 157 6.53 -15.75 13.77
CA GLN A 157 7.39 -14.61 13.99
C GLN A 157 7.08 -13.45 13.03
N ASP A 158 6.65 -13.73 11.80
CA ASP A 158 6.32 -12.72 10.81
C ASP A 158 5.08 -11.90 11.23
N MET A 159 4.26 -12.44 12.14
CA MET A 159 3.10 -11.74 12.71
C MET A 159 3.50 -10.48 13.48
N PHE A 160 4.70 -10.45 14.08
CA PHE A 160 5.21 -9.30 14.83
C PHE A 160 5.94 -8.28 13.95
N LEU A 161 6.21 -8.62 12.70
CA LEU A 161 6.81 -7.70 11.75
C LEU A 161 5.76 -6.72 11.21
N HIS A 162 6.21 -5.51 10.88
CA HIS A 162 5.40 -4.59 10.09
C HIS A 162 4.93 -5.29 8.80
N PRO A 163 3.67 -5.13 8.34
CA PRO A 163 3.17 -5.80 7.13
C PRO A 163 4.09 -5.68 5.92
N ASP A 164 4.70 -4.52 5.69
CA ASP A 164 5.61 -4.25 4.57
C ASP A 164 6.95 -5.04 4.66
N ARG A 165 7.24 -5.66 5.80
CA ARG A 165 8.46 -6.43 6.05
C ARG A 165 8.24 -7.92 6.16
N ARG A 166 6.99 -8.37 6.00
CA ARG A 166 6.65 -9.79 6.03
C ARG A 166 7.09 -10.44 4.73
N ALA A 167 7.79 -11.58 4.83
CA ALA A 167 8.08 -12.39 3.66
C ALA A 167 6.78 -12.85 2.99
N PRO A 168 6.76 -12.98 1.65
CA PRO A 168 5.72 -13.74 1.00
C PRO A 168 5.74 -15.16 1.57
N MET A 169 4.55 -15.73 1.77
CA MET A 169 4.48 -17.11 2.23
C MET A 169 4.94 -18.04 1.13
N GLU A 170 5.97 -18.82 1.42
CA GLU A 170 6.36 -19.98 0.63
C GLU A 170 5.46 -21.15 1.03
N GLY A 171 4.31 -21.26 0.44
CA GLY A 171 3.40 -22.36 0.69
C GLY A 171 2.77 -22.81 -0.60
N HIS A 172 2.93 -24.10 -0.91
CA HIS A 172 2.16 -24.75 -1.95
C HIS A 172 0.73 -24.94 -1.42
N MET A 173 -0.15 -23.98 -1.71
CA MET A 173 -1.57 -24.32 -1.69
C MET A 173 -1.88 -25.05 -3.00
N GLU A 174 -1.81 -26.36 -2.97
CA GLU A 174 -2.48 -27.23 -3.92
C GLU A 174 -3.98 -27.33 -3.59
#